data_d1ac7c434390b502134eb221574c6b9e
#
_entry.id   d1ac7c434390b502134eb221574c6b9e
#
_cell.length_a   1.000
_cell.length_b   1.000
_cell.length_c   1.000
_cell.angle_alpha   90.00
_cell.angle_beta   90.00
_cell.angle_gamma   90.00
#
_symmetry.space_group_name_H-M   'P 1'
#
loop_
_entity.id
_entity.type
_entity.pdbx_description
1 polymer ?
#
loop_
_entity_poly.entity_id
_entity_poly.type
_entity_poly.pdbx_seq_one_letter_code
_entity_poly.pdbx_strand_id
1 'polypeptide(L)'
;MTLALLDCPTGLAGNMLLAALLDLEVPEAVLHQPLKALGLAGRYRLVVEERRSGGLRGLHLAVESLEPDPPHRAWGELRERIAQAPLDPALRQRVLAVFTLLAEAEASVHGHPVERVHFHEVGALDALVDVVGVCAALLHLGVDHLLCTPPPAGHGSVATAHGLLPLPAPAVLEIARLRGMPLASSAGFAAGELTTPTGAALVACWASGFGPHPAATPMRIGVGLGSRKLDRANLLRLTLAEPLPAGPGATPGESLEPLLVQQAQIDDASAEDLAFLVEALREAGAVEVFSQPLSMKKGRLGSLVTALLPPHLAPALRQVWWRHSGSLGVREALQQRWILPRRQATLATSLGPVRIKWARLPEGRWRAKAEADDLAALARRHGMALGQIRALVEEALAAAAAPQESEPGDPDPDRPAAGGSGASAAGARRSLP
;
A
#
# COMPACT_ATOMS: atom_id res chain seq x y z
N MET A 1 -9.73 14.88 -3.06
CA MET A 1 -8.79 13.76 -2.81
C MET A 1 -7.39 14.35 -2.84
N THR A 2 -6.70 14.37 -1.70
CA THR A 2 -5.37 14.98 -1.56
C THR A 2 -4.30 13.91 -1.73
N LEU A 3 -3.49 14.01 -2.80
CA LEU A 3 -2.35 13.15 -3.07
C LEU A 3 -1.08 13.74 -2.47
N ALA A 4 -0.40 12.98 -1.64
CA ALA A 4 0.92 13.31 -1.11
C ALA A 4 1.98 12.40 -1.76
N LEU A 5 3.04 13.00 -2.27
CA LEU A 5 4.18 12.32 -2.90
C LEU A 5 5.40 12.54 -2.00
N LEU A 6 5.89 11.46 -1.39
CA LEU A 6 7.06 11.48 -0.51
C LEU A 6 8.28 10.95 -1.25
N ASP A 7 9.27 11.80 -1.41
CA ASP A 7 10.55 11.48 -2.02
C ASP A 7 11.65 11.47 -0.95
N CYS A 8 12.31 10.34 -0.77
CA CYS A 8 13.32 10.08 0.26
C CYS A 8 14.70 9.82 -0.34
N PRO A 9 15.30 10.76 -1.09
CA PRO A 9 16.54 10.49 -1.85
C PRO A 9 17.75 10.18 -0.98
N THR A 10 17.78 10.67 0.27
CA THR A 10 18.94 10.57 1.14
C THR A 10 18.63 10.10 2.56
N GLY A 11 17.36 9.90 2.89
CA GLY A 11 16.99 9.40 4.21
C GLY A 11 15.51 9.52 4.52
N LEU A 12 15.10 8.81 5.57
CA LEU A 12 13.76 8.83 6.11
C LEU A 12 13.81 8.73 7.64
N ALA A 13 13.44 9.81 8.31
CA ALA A 13 13.33 9.85 9.76
C ALA A 13 12.06 10.62 10.16
N GLY A 14 11.54 10.34 11.35
CA GLY A 14 10.30 10.96 11.84
C GLY A 14 10.40 12.48 11.90
N ASN A 15 11.47 13.00 12.46
CA ASN A 15 11.74 14.44 12.54
C ASN A 15 11.92 15.12 11.17
N MET A 16 12.49 14.41 10.17
CA MET A 16 12.58 14.94 8.81
C MET A 16 11.19 15.06 8.18
N LEU A 17 10.35 14.04 8.37
CA LEU A 17 8.97 14.06 7.87
C LEU A 17 8.14 15.14 8.56
N LEU A 18 8.29 15.28 9.88
CA LEU A 18 7.62 16.33 10.65
C LEU A 18 8.09 17.73 10.22
N ALA A 19 9.39 17.91 9.96
CA ALA A 19 9.94 19.15 9.43
C ALA A 19 9.35 19.49 8.05
N ALA A 20 9.24 18.53 7.16
CA ALA A 20 8.61 18.74 5.84
C ALA A 20 7.13 19.13 5.95
N LEU A 21 6.40 18.57 6.91
CA LEU A 21 5.00 18.93 7.18
C LEU A 21 4.86 20.36 7.73
N LEU A 22 5.77 20.78 8.60
CA LEU A 22 5.82 22.17 9.06
C LEU A 22 6.21 23.14 7.92
N ASP A 23 7.09 22.71 7.02
CA ASP A 23 7.46 23.49 5.83
C ASP A 23 6.30 23.61 4.81
N LEU A 24 5.31 22.71 4.89
CA LEU A 24 4.00 22.82 4.23
C LEU A 24 3.03 23.74 4.97
N GLU A 25 3.53 24.52 5.96
CA GLU A 25 2.75 25.47 6.76
C GLU A 25 1.65 24.83 7.62
N VAL A 26 1.86 23.57 8.06
CA VAL A 26 1.00 22.99 9.09
C VAL A 26 1.21 23.78 10.40
N PRO A 27 0.14 24.32 11.02
CA PRO A 27 0.29 25.07 12.24
C PRO A 27 0.86 24.22 13.38
N GLU A 28 1.82 24.72 14.14
CA GLU A 28 2.39 24.00 15.30
C GLU A 28 1.32 23.58 16.33
N ALA A 29 0.22 24.32 16.44
CA ALA A 29 -0.90 23.97 17.32
C ALA A 29 -1.49 22.57 16.99
N VAL A 30 -1.45 22.15 15.71
CA VAL A 30 -1.90 20.82 15.27
C VAL A 30 -1.07 19.70 15.90
N LEU A 31 0.23 19.98 16.15
CA LEU A 31 1.15 19.05 16.81
C LEU A 31 0.99 19.12 18.33
N HIS A 32 0.92 20.33 18.88
CA HIS A 32 0.93 20.52 20.33
C HIS A 32 -0.34 20.07 21.04
N GLN A 33 -1.51 20.19 20.39
CA GLN A 33 -2.79 19.81 20.99
C GLN A 33 -2.87 18.32 21.37
N PRO A 34 -2.59 17.36 20.45
CA PRO A 34 -2.63 15.94 20.80
C PRO A 34 -1.49 15.53 21.75
N LEU A 35 -0.33 16.16 21.67
CA LEU A 35 0.77 15.92 22.61
C LEU A 35 0.40 16.38 24.04
N LYS A 36 -0.31 17.51 24.17
CA LYS A 36 -0.87 17.95 25.44
C LYS A 36 -1.92 16.98 25.98
N ALA A 37 -2.79 16.46 25.11
CA ALA A 37 -3.78 15.45 25.47
C ALA A 37 -3.15 14.14 25.97
N LEU A 38 -1.96 13.81 25.49
CA LEU A 38 -1.11 12.70 25.98
C LEU A 38 -0.33 13.06 27.25
N GLY A 39 -0.52 14.24 27.86
CA GLY A 39 0.17 14.69 29.07
C GLY A 39 1.66 14.98 28.86
N LEU A 40 2.07 15.38 27.64
CA LEU A 40 3.46 15.70 27.31
C LEU A 40 3.74 17.21 27.34
N ALA A 41 2.79 18.04 27.71
CA ALA A 41 2.98 19.49 27.84
C ALA A 41 4.14 19.81 28.78
N GLY A 42 5.07 20.67 28.35
CA GLY A 42 6.23 21.08 29.13
C GLY A 42 7.33 20.00 29.31
N ARG A 43 7.21 18.84 28.64
CA ARG A 43 8.22 17.77 28.70
C ARG A 43 9.15 17.76 27.49
N TYR A 44 8.84 18.52 26.47
CA TYR A 44 9.64 18.64 25.25
C TYR A 44 9.69 20.09 24.77
N ARG A 45 10.66 20.37 23.94
CA ARG A 45 10.76 21.61 23.16
C ARG A 45 11.03 21.24 21.70
N LEU A 46 10.25 21.81 20.78
CA LEU A 46 10.53 21.74 19.35
C LEU A 46 11.52 22.86 19.00
N VAL A 47 12.61 22.49 18.38
CA VAL A 47 13.57 23.43 17.80
C VAL A 47 13.46 23.31 16.29
N VAL A 48 12.80 24.28 15.67
CA VAL A 48 12.59 24.34 14.22
C VAL A 48 13.45 25.45 13.65
N GLU A 49 14.31 25.10 12.72
CA GLU A 49 15.26 26.04 12.12
C GLU A 49 15.24 25.92 10.60
N GLU A 50 15.18 27.06 9.92
CA GLU A 50 15.47 27.09 8.50
C GLU A 50 16.98 26.90 8.28
N ARG A 51 17.34 25.90 7.53
CA ARG A 51 18.75 25.56 7.22
C ARG A 51 18.92 25.33 5.72
N ARG A 52 20.19 25.16 5.32
CA ARG A 52 20.56 24.74 3.97
C ARG A 52 21.39 23.46 4.02
N SER A 53 21.07 22.51 3.16
CA SER A 53 21.83 21.28 2.92
C SER A 53 22.15 21.18 1.43
N GLY A 54 23.43 21.13 1.06
CA GLY A 54 23.83 21.12 -0.35
C GLY A 54 23.32 22.34 -1.15
N GLY A 55 23.15 23.49 -0.50
CA GLY A 55 22.58 24.71 -1.11
C GLY A 55 21.06 24.78 -1.13
N LEU A 56 20.35 23.67 -0.88
CA LEU A 56 18.90 23.60 -0.86
C LEU A 56 18.33 24.02 0.51
N ARG A 57 17.33 24.87 0.49
CA ARG A 57 16.58 25.34 1.67
C ARG A 57 15.65 24.25 2.18
N GLY A 58 15.46 24.14 3.47
CA GLY A 58 14.45 23.31 4.13
C GLY A 58 14.40 23.59 5.62
N LEU A 59 13.44 22.95 6.31
CA LEU A 59 13.38 23.01 7.76
C LEU A 59 14.12 21.83 8.37
N HIS A 60 14.86 22.10 9.43
CA HIS A 60 15.44 21.11 10.33
C HIS A 60 14.68 21.14 11.63
N LEU A 61 14.23 20.00 12.11
CA LEU A 61 13.52 19.86 13.39
C LEU A 61 14.31 18.96 14.33
N ALA A 62 14.49 19.43 15.55
CA ALA A 62 14.97 18.63 16.66
C ALA A 62 13.96 18.67 17.81
N VAL A 63 13.73 17.53 18.44
CA VAL A 63 12.94 17.39 19.65
C VAL A 63 13.90 17.31 20.83
N GLU A 64 13.89 18.34 21.68
CA GLU A 64 14.67 18.34 22.91
C GLU A 64 13.82 17.82 24.05
N SER A 65 14.27 16.76 24.74
CA SER A 65 13.66 16.31 25.97
C SER A 65 13.95 17.29 27.11
N LEU A 66 12.94 17.69 27.82
CA LEU A 66 13.04 18.46 29.07
C LEU A 66 12.87 17.54 30.28
N GLU A 67 12.74 16.23 30.08
CA GLU A 67 12.69 15.24 31.15
C GLU A 67 14.13 14.97 31.65
N PRO A 68 14.40 15.09 32.96
CA PRO A 68 15.77 14.90 33.48
C PRO A 68 16.23 13.43 33.41
N ASP A 69 15.30 12.48 33.41
CA ASP A 69 15.55 11.05 33.27
C ASP A 69 14.41 10.43 32.43
N PRO A 70 14.59 10.31 31.10
CA PRO A 70 13.53 9.79 30.24
C PRO A 70 13.23 8.33 30.57
N PRO A 71 11.99 8.02 31.01
CA PRO A 71 11.64 6.66 31.40
C PRO A 71 11.65 5.72 30.21
N HIS A 72 12.14 4.49 30.39
CA HIS A 72 11.86 3.37 29.50
C HIS A 72 10.35 3.11 29.49
N ARG A 73 9.73 3.16 28.30
CA ARG A 73 8.26 2.99 28.22
C ARG A 73 7.94 1.58 27.74
N ALA A 74 7.25 0.83 28.62
CA ALA A 74 6.66 -0.45 28.21
C ALA A 74 5.57 -0.20 27.16
N TRP A 75 5.55 -1.02 26.12
CA TRP A 75 4.52 -0.90 25.07
C TRP A 75 3.10 -0.96 25.63
N GLY A 76 2.83 -1.84 26.58
CA GLY A 76 1.52 -1.96 27.21
C GLY A 76 1.03 -0.66 27.82
N GLU A 77 1.88 0.03 28.59
CA GLU A 77 1.57 1.33 29.21
C GLU A 77 1.36 2.45 28.18
N LEU A 78 2.22 2.47 27.17
CA LEU A 78 2.10 3.47 26.10
C LEU A 78 0.81 3.27 25.30
N ARG A 79 0.49 2.01 24.96
CA ARG A 79 -0.74 1.65 24.25
C ARG A 79 -1.98 2.08 25.02
N GLU A 80 -2.03 1.78 26.34
CA GLU A 80 -3.16 2.16 27.17
C GLU A 80 -3.30 3.67 27.30
N ARG A 81 -2.19 4.39 27.47
CA ARG A 81 -2.16 5.85 27.52
C ARG A 81 -2.69 6.47 26.23
N ILE A 82 -2.30 5.98 25.04
CA ILE A 82 -2.81 6.48 23.76
C ILE A 82 -4.30 6.13 23.61
N ALA A 83 -4.71 4.93 24.02
CA ALA A 83 -6.10 4.49 23.93
C ALA A 83 -7.06 5.32 24.78
N GLN A 84 -6.62 5.74 25.99
CA GLN A 84 -7.42 6.50 26.93
C GLN A 84 -7.33 8.02 26.74
N ALA A 85 -6.32 8.51 26.01
CA ALA A 85 -6.16 9.95 25.77
C ALA A 85 -7.35 10.53 24.99
N PRO A 86 -7.78 11.77 25.26
CA PRO A 86 -8.85 12.46 24.53
C PRO A 86 -8.36 12.95 23.16
N LEU A 87 -7.94 11.99 22.31
CA LEU A 87 -7.53 12.21 20.92
C LEU A 87 -8.72 12.04 19.98
N ASP A 88 -8.65 12.71 18.84
CA ASP A 88 -9.54 12.39 17.72
C ASP A 88 -9.46 10.90 17.38
N PRO A 89 -10.59 10.21 17.10
CA PRO A 89 -10.60 8.78 16.82
C PRO A 89 -9.70 8.35 15.67
N ALA A 90 -9.66 9.12 14.57
CA ALA A 90 -8.82 8.81 13.43
C ALA A 90 -7.32 8.98 13.77
N LEU A 91 -6.98 10.03 14.51
CA LEU A 91 -5.61 10.25 15.00
C LEU A 91 -5.17 9.13 15.94
N ARG A 92 -6.03 8.77 16.91
CA ARG A 92 -5.76 7.66 17.85
C ARG A 92 -5.48 6.36 17.11
N GLN A 93 -6.31 6.03 16.12
CA GLN A 93 -6.14 4.82 15.30
C GLN A 93 -4.79 4.82 14.56
N ARG A 94 -4.42 5.93 13.92
CA ARG A 94 -3.16 6.06 13.18
C ARG A 94 -1.95 5.97 14.10
N VAL A 95 -1.96 6.66 15.21
CA VAL A 95 -0.86 6.62 16.20
C VAL A 95 -0.68 5.21 16.77
N LEU A 96 -1.78 4.54 17.14
CA LEU A 96 -1.74 3.15 17.62
C LEU A 96 -1.20 2.20 16.55
N ALA A 97 -1.58 2.38 15.28
CA ALA A 97 -1.09 1.52 14.19
C ALA A 97 0.43 1.63 14.03
N VAL A 98 0.99 2.84 14.10
CA VAL A 98 2.45 3.05 13.97
C VAL A 98 3.19 2.43 15.16
N PHE A 99 2.75 2.68 16.39
CA PHE A 99 3.41 2.12 17.57
C PHE A 99 3.23 0.60 17.68
N THR A 100 2.09 0.05 17.23
CA THR A 100 1.91 -1.40 17.15
C THR A 100 2.93 -2.03 16.20
N LEU A 101 3.12 -1.44 15.02
CA LEU A 101 4.11 -1.93 14.05
C LEU A 101 5.54 -1.85 14.59
N LEU A 102 5.88 -0.78 15.31
CA LEU A 102 7.17 -0.65 15.99
C LEU A 102 7.34 -1.74 17.07
N ALA A 103 6.29 -1.99 17.87
CA ALA A 103 6.33 -3.03 18.89
C ALA A 103 6.43 -4.45 18.29
N GLU A 104 5.72 -4.73 17.19
CA GLU A 104 5.82 -5.99 16.45
C GLU A 104 7.23 -6.21 15.91
N ALA A 105 7.86 -5.17 15.35
CA ALA A 105 9.22 -5.24 14.85
C ALA A 105 10.24 -5.50 15.98
N GLU A 106 10.16 -4.75 17.08
CA GLU A 106 11.02 -4.94 18.24
C GLU A 106 10.83 -6.34 18.87
N ALA A 107 9.58 -6.79 19.00
CA ALA A 107 9.27 -8.13 19.50
C ALA A 107 9.93 -9.23 18.65
N SER A 108 9.87 -9.07 17.33
CA SER A 108 10.48 -10.02 16.40
C SER A 108 12.01 -10.01 16.48
N VAL A 109 12.62 -8.81 16.53
CA VAL A 109 14.09 -8.66 16.63
C VAL A 109 14.63 -9.27 17.94
N HIS A 110 13.92 -9.09 19.05
CA HIS A 110 14.36 -9.58 20.36
C HIS A 110 13.83 -10.97 20.73
N GLY A 111 12.95 -11.56 19.91
CA GLY A 111 12.36 -12.88 20.18
C GLY A 111 11.46 -12.91 21.42
N HIS A 112 10.78 -11.81 21.73
CA HIS A 112 9.87 -11.66 22.86
C HIS A 112 8.42 -11.50 22.42
N PRO A 113 7.43 -11.85 23.26
CA PRO A 113 6.03 -11.48 23.03
C PRO A 113 5.87 -9.96 22.96
N VAL A 114 4.99 -9.47 22.06
CA VAL A 114 4.75 -8.04 21.83
C VAL A 114 4.36 -7.30 23.13
N GLU A 115 3.65 -7.97 24.03
CA GLU A 115 3.22 -7.41 25.33
C GLU A 115 4.38 -7.09 26.27
N ARG A 116 5.53 -7.71 26.04
CA ARG A 116 6.75 -7.55 26.86
C ARG A 116 7.77 -6.58 26.26
N VAL A 117 7.41 -5.93 25.16
CA VAL A 117 8.32 -4.96 24.52
C VAL A 117 8.49 -3.74 25.41
N HIS A 118 9.75 -3.40 25.65
CA HIS A 118 10.18 -2.14 26.22
C HIS A 118 10.94 -1.38 25.14
N PHE A 119 10.46 -0.20 24.81
CA PHE A 119 11.14 0.65 23.85
C PHE A 119 12.37 1.30 24.49
N HIS A 120 13.54 1.02 23.96
CA HIS A 120 14.78 1.61 24.42
C HIS A 120 15.13 2.90 23.65
N GLU A 121 14.93 2.90 22.33
CA GLU A 121 15.20 4.04 21.45
C GLU A 121 13.90 4.63 20.89
N VAL A 122 12.97 3.79 20.44
CA VAL A 122 11.73 4.18 19.76
C VAL A 122 10.64 4.67 20.72
N GLY A 123 10.76 4.41 22.02
CA GLY A 123 9.85 4.90 23.07
C GLY A 123 10.29 6.20 23.71
N ALA A 124 11.41 6.77 23.27
CA ALA A 124 11.88 8.07 23.69
C ALA A 124 10.88 9.18 23.33
N LEU A 125 10.99 10.30 23.97
CA LEU A 125 10.03 11.41 23.83
C LEU A 125 10.00 11.98 22.41
N ASP A 126 11.12 11.97 21.72
CA ASP A 126 11.26 12.40 20.33
C ASP A 126 10.41 11.52 19.37
N ALA A 127 10.47 10.19 19.53
CA ALA A 127 9.65 9.28 18.73
C ALA A 127 8.16 9.47 18.97
N LEU A 128 7.74 9.77 20.22
CA LEU A 128 6.34 10.11 20.53
C LEU A 128 5.90 11.39 19.83
N VAL A 129 6.73 12.41 19.88
CA VAL A 129 6.47 13.70 19.21
C VAL A 129 6.41 13.52 17.69
N ASP A 130 7.34 12.78 17.12
CA ASP A 130 7.39 12.51 15.69
C ASP A 130 6.15 11.75 15.23
N VAL A 131 5.80 10.64 15.88
CA VAL A 131 4.67 9.80 15.46
C VAL A 131 3.35 10.55 15.61
N VAL A 132 3.10 11.16 16.75
CA VAL A 132 1.85 11.89 16.99
C VAL A 132 1.76 13.13 16.10
N GLY A 133 2.86 13.87 15.97
CA GLY A 133 2.92 15.08 15.16
C GLY A 133 2.72 14.79 13.66
N VAL A 134 3.41 13.79 13.12
CA VAL A 134 3.26 13.40 11.71
C VAL A 134 1.83 12.92 11.43
N CYS A 135 1.27 12.04 12.29
CA CYS A 135 -0.10 11.58 12.11
C CYS A 135 -1.12 12.72 12.17
N ALA A 136 -0.98 13.64 13.12
CA ALA A 136 -1.86 14.80 13.24
C ALA A 136 -1.75 15.74 12.03
N ALA A 137 -0.53 16.00 11.55
CA ALA A 137 -0.28 16.88 10.42
C ALA A 137 -0.81 16.31 9.10
N LEU A 138 -0.63 15.01 8.84
CA LEU A 138 -1.17 14.34 7.64
C LEU A 138 -2.70 14.35 7.64
N LEU A 139 -3.34 14.11 8.79
CA LEU A 139 -4.80 14.21 8.93
C LEU A 139 -5.28 15.66 8.73
N HIS A 140 -4.57 16.64 9.28
CA HIS A 140 -4.89 18.06 9.12
C HIS A 140 -4.85 18.49 7.65
N LEU A 141 -3.88 17.99 6.88
CA LEU A 141 -3.77 18.25 5.45
C LEU A 141 -4.79 17.46 4.60
N GLY A 142 -5.57 16.57 5.21
CA GLY A 142 -6.54 15.73 4.52
C GLY A 142 -5.89 14.81 3.49
N VAL A 143 -4.73 14.24 3.82
CA VAL A 143 -4.02 13.33 2.92
C VAL A 143 -4.76 12.01 2.82
N ASP A 144 -5.35 11.76 1.65
CA ASP A 144 -6.08 10.52 1.33
C ASP A 144 -5.13 9.42 0.87
N HIS A 145 -4.15 9.78 0.03
CA HIS A 145 -3.16 8.87 -0.52
C HIS A 145 -1.75 9.43 -0.35
N LEU A 146 -0.87 8.61 0.22
CA LEU A 146 0.56 8.89 0.27
C LEU A 146 1.30 7.85 -0.56
N LEU A 147 2.05 8.30 -1.56
CA LEU A 147 2.95 7.46 -2.35
C LEU A 147 4.39 7.81 -1.98
N CYS A 148 5.20 6.78 -1.75
CA CYS A 148 6.59 6.98 -1.31
C CYS A 148 7.57 6.31 -2.28
N THR A 149 8.65 7.02 -2.63
CA THR A 149 9.81 6.37 -3.25
C THR A 149 10.45 5.40 -2.25
N PRO A 150 10.98 4.25 -2.69
CA PRO A 150 11.70 3.35 -1.78
C PRO A 150 12.78 4.11 -1.01
N PRO A 151 12.73 4.19 0.34
CA PRO A 151 13.73 4.91 1.11
C PRO A 151 15.07 4.16 1.11
N PRO A 152 16.21 4.87 1.18
CA PRO A 152 17.52 4.24 1.19
C PRO A 152 17.76 3.47 2.49
N ALA A 153 18.24 2.23 2.36
CA ALA A 153 18.39 1.33 3.50
C ALA A 153 19.39 1.81 4.58
N GLY A 154 20.47 2.47 4.16
CA GLY A 154 21.65 2.67 5.00
C GLY A 154 22.55 1.44 5.01
N HIS A 155 23.81 1.57 5.48
CA HIS A 155 24.76 0.47 5.62
C HIS A 155 25.84 0.80 6.65
N GLY A 156 26.62 -0.23 7.05
CA GLY A 156 27.64 -0.11 8.08
C GLY A 156 27.07 -0.48 9.45
N SER A 157 27.36 0.32 10.47
CA SER A 157 26.91 0.09 11.84
C SER A 157 26.56 1.38 12.57
N VAL A 158 25.72 1.27 13.59
CA VAL A 158 25.33 2.37 14.48
C VAL A 158 25.49 1.94 15.93
N ALA A 159 26.00 2.85 16.76
CA ALA A 159 26.06 2.65 18.21
C ALA A 159 24.65 2.92 18.81
N THR A 160 24.16 1.97 19.57
CA THR A 160 22.84 1.99 20.19
C THR A 160 22.92 1.57 21.66
N ALA A 161 21.80 1.63 22.39
CA ALA A 161 21.71 1.10 23.75
C ALA A 161 22.04 -0.40 23.83
N HIS A 162 21.85 -1.15 22.74
CA HIS A 162 22.17 -2.57 22.61
C HIS A 162 23.59 -2.84 22.10
N GLY A 163 24.45 -1.81 22.03
CA GLY A 163 25.80 -1.89 21.48
C GLY A 163 25.84 -1.50 19.99
N LEU A 164 26.80 -2.04 19.26
CA LEU A 164 27.00 -1.74 17.84
C LEU A 164 26.10 -2.65 16.99
N LEU A 165 25.08 -2.07 16.38
CA LEU A 165 24.14 -2.79 15.51
C LEU A 165 24.49 -2.60 14.03
N PRO A 166 24.28 -3.62 13.18
CA PRO A 166 24.42 -3.49 11.74
C PRO A 166 23.30 -2.62 11.14
N LEU A 167 23.60 -1.95 10.03
CA LEU A 167 22.64 -1.20 9.25
C LEU A 167 22.34 -1.90 7.90
N PRO A 168 21.07 -1.86 7.42
CA PRO A 168 19.92 -1.22 8.05
C PRO A 168 19.63 -1.78 9.45
N ALA A 169 19.12 -0.94 10.35
CA ALA A 169 18.76 -1.39 11.69
C ALA A 169 17.81 -2.60 11.63
N PRO A 170 17.97 -3.63 12.49
CA PRO A 170 17.12 -4.82 12.45
C PRO A 170 15.62 -4.52 12.47
N ALA A 171 15.20 -3.53 13.25
CA ALA A 171 13.81 -3.08 13.30
C ALA A 171 13.32 -2.51 11.96
N VAL A 172 14.17 -1.80 11.20
CA VAL A 172 13.82 -1.30 9.86
C VAL A 172 13.58 -2.44 8.89
N LEU A 173 14.44 -3.46 8.91
CA LEU A 173 14.26 -4.65 8.05
C LEU A 173 12.99 -5.40 8.40
N GLU A 174 12.67 -5.51 9.67
CA GLU A 174 11.49 -6.21 10.13
C GLU A 174 10.19 -5.44 9.77
N ILE A 175 10.17 -4.11 9.94
CA ILE A 175 9.07 -3.26 9.47
C ILE A 175 8.88 -3.42 7.96
N ALA A 176 9.98 -3.38 7.20
CA ALA A 176 9.93 -3.55 5.75
C ALA A 176 9.36 -4.92 5.35
N ARG A 177 9.76 -5.99 6.04
CA ARG A 177 9.24 -7.35 5.83
C ARG A 177 7.75 -7.45 6.16
N LEU A 178 7.32 -6.94 7.31
CA LEU A 178 5.94 -7.02 7.80
C LEU A 178 4.95 -6.28 6.89
N ARG A 179 5.39 -5.19 6.26
CA ARG A 179 4.53 -4.33 5.43
C ARG A 179 4.82 -4.38 3.93
N GLY A 180 5.76 -5.22 3.49
CA GLY A 180 6.16 -5.28 2.09
C GLY A 180 6.77 -3.97 1.59
N MET A 181 7.40 -3.18 2.47
CA MET A 181 8.02 -1.92 2.11
C MET A 181 9.36 -2.17 1.40
N PRO A 182 9.54 -1.73 0.15
CA PRO A 182 10.81 -1.84 -0.53
C PRO A 182 11.82 -0.86 0.05
N LEU A 183 13.08 -1.29 0.16
CA LEU A 183 14.21 -0.44 0.51
C LEU A 183 15.11 -0.24 -0.71
N ALA A 184 15.51 0.99 -0.97
CA ALA A 184 16.47 1.29 -2.03
C ALA A 184 17.90 0.96 -1.58
N SER A 185 18.76 0.63 -2.56
CA SER A 185 20.18 0.46 -2.31
C SER A 185 20.79 1.74 -1.78
N SER A 186 21.65 1.61 -0.77
CA SER A 186 22.47 2.71 -0.24
C SER A 186 23.90 2.70 -0.77
N ALA A 187 24.17 1.95 -1.84
CA ALA A 187 25.46 2.01 -2.54
C ALA A 187 25.77 3.45 -2.99
N GLY A 188 26.96 3.93 -2.70
CA GLY A 188 27.35 5.30 -3.00
C GLY A 188 26.97 6.35 -1.94
N PHE A 189 26.45 5.92 -0.78
CA PHE A 189 26.36 6.76 0.43
C PHE A 189 27.51 6.46 1.38
N ALA A 190 27.87 7.42 2.24
CA ALA A 190 28.72 7.16 3.38
C ALA A 190 28.02 6.23 4.38
N ALA A 191 28.79 5.32 5.01
CA ALA A 191 28.27 4.40 6.02
C ALA A 191 27.47 5.15 7.11
N GLY A 192 26.33 4.59 7.48
CA GLY A 192 25.48 5.08 8.55
C GLY A 192 24.00 4.91 8.26
N GLU A 193 23.19 5.19 9.27
CA GLU A 193 21.72 5.11 9.19
C GLU A 193 21.17 6.19 8.25
N LEU A 194 20.32 5.77 7.33
CA LEU A 194 19.60 6.65 6.43
C LEU A 194 18.09 6.56 6.68
N THR A 195 17.57 5.38 6.95
CA THR A 195 16.17 5.16 7.34
C THR A 195 16.10 4.71 8.78
N THR A 196 15.40 5.47 9.63
CA THR A 196 15.18 5.15 11.03
C THR A 196 13.95 4.26 11.23
N PRO A 197 13.86 3.46 12.32
CA PRO A 197 12.67 2.67 12.61
C PRO A 197 11.38 3.51 12.68
N THR A 198 11.42 4.69 13.31
CA THR A 198 10.27 5.60 13.41
C THR A 198 9.81 6.10 12.03
N GLY A 199 10.76 6.52 11.18
CA GLY A 199 10.46 6.96 9.82
C GLY A 199 9.88 5.81 8.98
N ALA A 200 10.48 4.62 9.05
CA ALA A 200 10.00 3.42 8.36
C ALA A 200 8.57 3.06 8.78
N ALA A 201 8.27 3.02 10.08
CA ALA A 201 6.95 2.66 10.60
C ALA A 201 5.87 3.68 10.19
N LEU A 202 6.18 4.99 10.26
CA LEU A 202 5.29 6.04 9.80
C LEU A 202 4.89 5.83 8.34
N VAL A 203 5.88 5.69 7.47
CA VAL A 203 5.60 5.56 6.03
C VAL A 203 4.95 4.21 5.71
N ALA A 204 5.37 3.12 6.36
CA ALA A 204 4.75 1.81 6.18
C ALA A 204 3.27 1.75 6.60
N CYS A 205 2.82 2.62 7.53
CA CYS A 205 1.42 2.73 7.96
C CYS A 205 0.59 3.73 7.12
N TRP A 206 1.24 4.70 6.48
CA TRP A 206 0.55 5.75 5.74
C TRP A 206 0.59 5.57 4.23
N ALA A 207 1.66 4.96 3.69
CA ALA A 207 1.80 4.80 2.25
C ALA A 207 0.74 3.84 1.71
N SER A 208 0.02 4.30 0.70
CA SER A 208 -0.85 3.47 -0.13
C SER A 208 -0.09 2.74 -1.24
N GLY A 209 1.18 3.08 -1.47
CA GLY A 209 2.04 2.41 -2.44
C GLY A 209 3.47 2.92 -2.40
N PHE A 210 4.38 2.10 -2.93
CA PHE A 210 5.81 2.41 -3.08
C PHE A 210 6.22 2.32 -4.54
N GLY A 211 7.07 3.24 -4.97
CA GLY A 211 7.60 3.24 -6.33
C GLY A 211 7.78 4.64 -6.92
N PRO A 212 7.97 4.74 -8.24
CA PRO A 212 8.05 6.04 -8.91
C PRO A 212 6.72 6.78 -8.77
N HIS A 213 6.79 8.09 -8.57
CA HIS A 213 5.61 8.91 -8.47
C HIS A 213 4.87 8.99 -9.82
N PRO A 214 3.53 8.96 -9.81
CA PRO A 214 2.74 9.20 -11.01
C PRO A 214 2.91 10.64 -11.48
N ALA A 215 2.58 10.89 -12.73
CA ALA A 215 2.48 12.25 -13.23
C ALA A 215 1.39 13.02 -12.46
N ALA A 216 1.75 14.13 -11.87
CA ALA A 216 0.87 14.97 -11.06
C ALA A 216 1.36 16.43 -11.11
N THR A 217 0.47 17.37 -10.87
CA THR A 217 0.83 18.79 -10.74
C THR A 217 1.17 19.10 -9.28
N PRO A 218 2.42 19.48 -8.94
CA PRO A 218 2.78 19.91 -7.60
C PRO A 218 2.01 21.17 -7.21
N MET A 219 1.36 21.15 -6.04
CA MET A 219 0.63 22.30 -5.49
C MET A 219 1.43 22.98 -4.39
N ARG A 220 1.99 22.18 -3.46
CA ARG A 220 2.80 22.67 -2.34
C ARG A 220 3.93 21.68 -2.07
N ILE A 221 5.10 22.17 -1.67
CA ILE A 221 6.28 21.35 -1.42
C ILE A 221 6.85 21.70 -0.06
N GLY A 222 7.02 20.71 0.79
CA GLY A 222 7.73 20.83 2.06
C GLY A 222 9.02 20.01 2.05
N VAL A 223 10.08 20.59 2.61
CA VAL A 223 11.43 20.00 2.65
C VAL A 223 11.88 19.86 4.09
N GLY A 224 12.09 18.62 4.51
CA GLY A 224 12.66 18.27 5.81
C GLY A 224 14.12 17.87 5.70
N LEU A 225 14.98 18.52 6.46
CA LEU A 225 16.43 18.29 6.44
C LEU A 225 16.84 17.31 7.54
N GLY A 226 17.73 16.39 7.19
CA GLY A 226 18.38 15.49 8.16
C GLY A 226 19.59 16.14 8.86
N SER A 227 19.91 15.64 10.05
CA SER A 227 21.04 16.15 10.87
C SER A 227 22.41 15.71 10.36
N ARG A 228 22.50 14.57 9.65
CA ARG A 228 23.78 14.05 9.15
C ARG A 228 24.30 14.89 8.00
N LYS A 229 25.60 15.16 8.03
CA LYS A 229 26.30 15.77 6.90
C LYS A 229 26.68 14.68 5.90
N LEU A 230 26.13 14.78 4.69
CA LEU A 230 26.44 13.90 3.57
C LEU A 230 27.24 14.64 2.49
N ASP A 231 27.73 13.91 1.49
CA ASP A 231 28.38 14.46 0.28
C ASP A 231 27.39 15.18 -0.66
N ARG A 232 26.11 15.07 -0.34
CA ARG A 232 24.95 15.64 -1.06
C ARG A 232 23.94 16.21 -0.07
N ALA A 233 22.92 16.90 -0.57
CA ALA A 233 21.85 17.41 0.28
C ALA A 233 21.13 16.29 1.05
N ASN A 234 21.14 16.36 2.38
CA ASN A 234 20.43 15.41 3.24
C ASN A 234 19.03 15.95 3.51
N LEU A 235 18.06 15.44 2.76
CA LEU A 235 16.66 15.91 2.82
C LEU A 235 15.68 14.82 2.40
N LEU A 236 14.42 15.01 2.79
CA LEU A 236 13.26 14.44 2.13
C LEU A 236 12.32 15.55 1.66
N ARG A 237 11.46 15.24 0.71
CA ARG A 237 10.47 16.17 0.17
C ARG A 237 9.08 15.54 0.27
N LEU A 238 8.14 16.30 0.79
CA LEU A 238 6.72 15.96 0.76
C LEU A 238 6.00 16.95 -0.15
N THR A 239 5.44 16.45 -1.23
CA THR A 239 4.73 17.25 -2.22
C THR A 239 3.24 16.95 -2.13
N LEU A 240 2.43 17.95 -1.85
CA LEU A 240 1.00 17.87 -2.08
C LEU A 240 0.75 18.14 -3.56
N ALA A 241 0.07 17.22 -4.23
CA ALA A 241 -0.11 17.25 -5.67
C ALA A 241 -1.56 16.97 -6.07
N GLU A 242 -1.95 17.54 -7.17
CA GLU A 242 -3.15 17.13 -7.87
C GLU A 242 -2.76 16.07 -8.90
N PRO A 243 -3.39 14.89 -8.88
CA PRO A 243 -3.24 13.96 -9.97
C PRO A 243 -3.55 14.69 -11.28
N LEU A 244 -2.71 14.49 -12.29
CA LEU A 244 -3.08 15.01 -13.61
C LEU A 244 -4.47 14.44 -13.93
N PRO A 245 -5.39 15.29 -14.42
CA PRO A 245 -6.61 14.76 -14.99
C PRO A 245 -6.17 13.70 -15.99
N ALA A 246 -6.77 12.54 -15.88
CA ALA A 246 -6.53 11.47 -16.83
C ALA A 246 -6.59 12.09 -18.20
N GLY A 247 -5.59 11.86 -19.06
CA GLY A 247 -5.23 12.60 -20.27
C GLY A 247 -6.36 13.12 -21.16
N PRO A 248 -6.12 13.84 -22.24
CA PRO A 248 -7.18 14.40 -23.06
C PRO A 248 -8.14 13.29 -23.49
N GLY A 249 -9.37 13.33 -22.95
CA GLY A 249 -10.39 12.29 -23.15
C GLY A 249 -10.92 11.63 -21.88
N ALA A 250 -10.36 11.92 -20.70
CA ALA A 250 -10.93 11.37 -19.44
C ALA A 250 -12.26 12.04 -19.10
N THR A 251 -13.24 11.21 -18.85
CA THR A 251 -14.57 11.65 -18.40
C THR A 251 -14.64 11.61 -16.86
N PRO A 252 -15.37 12.50 -16.20
CA PRO A 252 -15.51 12.47 -14.75
C PRO A 252 -15.92 11.08 -14.23
N GLY A 253 -15.15 10.54 -13.30
CA GLY A 253 -15.38 9.23 -12.70
C GLY A 253 -14.64 8.07 -13.35
N GLU A 254 -14.00 8.23 -14.49
CA GLU A 254 -13.10 7.21 -15.04
C GLU A 254 -11.77 7.19 -14.28
N SER A 255 -11.18 6.03 -14.14
CA SER A 255 -9.84 5.86 -13.61
C SER A 255 -8.95 5.10 -14.57
N LEU A 256 -7.66 5.43 -14.57
CA LEU A 256 -6.64 4.78 -15.39
C LEU A 256 -5.85 3.82 -14.51
N GLU A 257 -5.86 2.54 -14.83
CA GLU A 257 -5.10 1.54 -14.08
C GLU A 257 -4.00 0.89 -14.94
N PRO A 258 -2.84 0.59 -14.36
CA PRO A 258 -1.81 -0.16 -15.04
C PRO A 258 -2.24 -1.63 -15.20
N LEU A 259 -2.01 -2.17 -16.38
CA LEU A 259 -2.28 -3.56 -16.73
C LEU A 259 -1.06 -4.15 -17.43
N LEU A 260 -0.60 -5.31 -17.01
CA LEU A 260 0.44 -6.04 -17.73
C LEU A 260 -0.19 -7.07 -18.67
N VAL A 261 0.29 -7.12 -19.88
CA VAL A 261 -0.08 -8.14 -20.87
C VAL A 261 1.03 -9.17 -20.95
N GLN A 262 0.72 -10.43 -20.68
CA GLN A 262 1.60 -11.57 -20.98
C GLN A 262 1.08 -12.34 -22.19
N GLN A 263 1.97 -12.69 -23.11
CA GLN A 263 1.61 -13.39 -24.35
C GLN A 263 2.63 -14.45 -24.75
N ALA A 264 2.14 -15.59 -25.18
CA ALA A 264 2.93 -16.61 -25.85
C ALA A 264 2.19 -17.17 -27.07
N GLN A 265 2.97 -17.58 -28.09
CA GLN A 265 2.48 -18.30 -29.26
C GLN A 265 2.82 -19.78 -29.08
N ILE A 266 1.82 -20.64 -29.19
CA ILE A 266 1.90 -22.07 -28.91
C ILE A 266 1.42 -22.82 -30.14
N ASP A 267 2.26 -23.69 -30.75
CA ASP A 267 1.96 -24.50 -31.94
C ASP A 267 2.13 -26.02 -31.69
N ASP A 268 2.38 -26.40 -30.44
CA ASP A 268 2.70 -27.77 -30.03
C ASP A 268 1.83 -28.28 -28.86
N ALA A 269 0.74 -27.59 -28.54
CA ALA A 269 -0.20 -27.98 -27.48
C ALA A 269 -1.53 -28.48 -28.06
N SER A 270 -2.14 -29.44 -27.37
CA SER A 270 -3.51 -29.86 -27.66
C SER A 270 -4.54 -28.78 -27.23
N ALA A 271 -5.76 -28.89 -27.72
CA ALA A 271 -6.85 -28.01 -27.30
C ALA A 271 -7.15 -28.13 -25.77
N GLU A 272 -6.94 -29.31 -25.22
CA GLU A 272 -7.12 -29.58 -23.79
C GLU A 272 -6.03 -28.92 -22.96
N ASP A 273 -4.76 -28.98 -23.37
CA ASP A 273 -3.65 -28.31 -22.72
C ASP A 273 -3.81 -26.79 -22.75
N LEU A 274 -4.28 -26.23 -23.87
CA LEU A 274 -4.57 -24.80 -23.99
C LEU A 274 -5.70 -24.37 -23.07
N ALA A 275 -6.78 -25.18 -22.98
CA ALA A 275 -7.90 -24.92 -22.07
C ALA A 275 -7.43 -24.95 -20.61
N PHE A 276 -6.62 -25.91 -20.23
CA PHE A 276 -6.03 -26.01 -18.91
C PHE A 276 -5.11 -24.82 -18.58
N LEU A 277 -4.24 -24.43 -19.51
CA LEU A 277 -3.40 -23.24 -19.33
C LEU A 277 -4.21 -21.96 -19.10
N VAL A 278 -5.28 -21.76 -19.88
CA VAL A 278 -6.18 -20.60 -19.75
C VAL A 278 -6.81 -20.57 -18.36
N GLU A 279 -7.28 -21.71 -17.87
CA GLU A 279 -7.90 -21.81 -16.54
C GLU A 279 -6.87 -21.59 -15.43
N ALA A 280 -5.70 -22.22 -15.52
CA ALA A 280 -4.62 -22.05 -14.54
C ALA A 280 -4.12 -20.60 -14.45
N LEU A 281 -4.08 -19.87 -15.55
CA LEU A 281 -3.74 -18.44 -15.56
C LEU A 281 -4.84 -17.59 -14.89
N ARG A 282 -6.12 -17.93 -15.06
CA ARG A 282 -7.24 -17.28 -14.38
C ARG A 282 -7.18 -17.52 -12.88
N GLU A 283 -6.98 -18.76 -12.46
CA GLU A 283 -6.84 -19.15 -11.06
C GLU A 283 -5.64 -18.47 -10.38
N ALA A 284 -4.56 -18.21 -11.13
CA ALA A 284 -3.40 -17.46 -10.65
C ALA A 284 -3.63 -15.95 -10.54
N GLY A 285 -4.82 -15.44 -10.88
CA GLY A 285 -5.21 -14.05 -10.70
C GLY A 285 -5.12 -13.18 -11.95
N ALA A 286 -5.09 -13.77 -13.15
CA ALA A 286 -5.28 -12.98 -14.36
C ALA A 286 -6.69 -12.38 -14.39
N VAL A 287 -6.77 -11.10 -14.75
CA VAL A 287 -8.05 -10.38 -14.90
C VAL A 287 -8.85 -10.91 -16.08
N GLU A 288 -8.16 -11.30 -17.14
CA GLU A 288 -8.72 -11.88 -18.34
C GLU A 288 -7.69 -12.77 -19.01
N VAL A 289 -8.14 -13.91 -19.58
CA VAL A 289 -7.31 -14.78 -20.39
C VAL A 289 -8.12 -15.21 -21.60
N PHE A 290 -7.52 -15.05 -22.77
CA PHE A 290 -8.13 -15.48 -24.02
C PHE A 290 -7.09 -16.03 -25.00
N SER A 291 -7.55 -16.81 -25.98
CA SER A 291 -6.73 -17.34 -27.05
C SER A 291 -7.25 -16.93 -28.42
N GLN A 292 -6.32 -16.74 -29.36
CA GLN A 292 -6.62 -16.41 -30.75
C GLN A 292 -5.85 -17.35 -31.67
N PRO A 293 -6.50 -17.96 -32.68
CA PRO A 293 -5.82 -18.80 -33.66
C PRO A 293 -4.89 -17.94 -34.55
N LEU A 294 -3.74 -18.47 -34.87
CA LEU A 294 -2.78 -17.81 -35.76
C LEU A 294 -2.00 -18.82 -36.61
N SER A 295 -1.47 -18.32 -37.71
CA SER A 295 -0.54 -19.09 -38.53
C SER A 295 0.90 -18.75 -38.17
N MET A 296 1.71 -19.76 -37.90
CA MET A 296 3.10 -19.62 -37.48
C MET A 296 4.06 -20.05 -38.63
N LYS A 297 5.37 -19.86 -38.36
CA LYS A 297 6.42 -20.28 -39.30
C LYS A 297 6.22 -21.74 -39.74
N LYS A 298 6.62 -22.05 -40.98
CA LYS A 298 6.48 -23.37 -41.60
C LYS A 298 5.00 -23.82 -41.82
N GLY A 299 4.06 -22.87 -41.88
CA GLY A 299 2.64 -23.13 -42.10
C GLY A 299 1.92 -23.84 -40.97
N ARG A 300 2.47 -23.85 -39.75
CA ARG A 300 1.83 -24.45 -38.58
C ARG A 300 0.70 -23.58 -38.09
N LEU A 301 -0.41 -24.20 -37.70
CA LEU A 301 -1.46 -23.56 -36.96
C LEU A 301 -1.07 -23.54 -35.48
N GLY A 302 -1.29 -22.42 -34.83
CA GLY A 302 -1.05 -22.25 -33.39
C GLY A 302 -2.05 -21.33 -32.75
N SER A 303 -1.89 -21.08 -31.45
CA SER A 303 -2.70 -20.18 -30.69
C SER A 303 -1.82 -19.11 -30.03
N LEU A 304 -2.24 -17.85 -30.14
CA LEU A 304 -1.74 -16.77 -29.29
C LEU A 304 -2.58 -16.75 -28.01
N VAL A 305 -2.00 -17.15 -26.90
CA VAL A 305 -2.63 -17.01 -25.59
C VAL A 305 -2.21 -15.68 -24.99
N THR A 306 -3.17 -14.92 -24.52
CA THR A 306 -2.99 -13.59 -23.89
C THR A 306 -3.57 -13.61 -22.50
N ALA A 307 -2.81 -13.21 -21.51
CA ALA A 307 -3.26 -12.96 -20.14
C ALA A 307 -3.10 -11.48 -19.78
N LEU A 308 -4.17 -10.87 -19.30
CA LEU A 308 -4.18 -9.51 -18.75
C LEU A 308 -4.13 -9.61 -17.23
N LEU A 309 -3.20 -8.92 -16.58
CA LEU A 309 -2.97 -9.09 -15.15
C LEU A 309 -2.49 -7.81 -14.47
N PRO A 310 -2.71 -7.67 -13.15
CA PRO A 310 -2.05 -6.64 -12.36
C PRO A 310 -0.52 -6.83 -12.42
N PRO A 311 0.28 -5.76 -12.62
CA PRO A 311 1.73 -5.88 -12.79
C PRO A 311 2.47 -6.66 -11.68
N HIS A 312 1.99 -6.57 -10.44
CA HIS A 312 2.59 -7.25 -9.29
C HIS A 312 2.45 -8.78 -9.33
N LEU A 313 1.49 -9.32 -10.09
CA LEU A 313 1.29 -10.77 -10.27
C LEU A 313 2.14 -11.36 -11.39
N ALA A 314 2.86 -10.56 -12.16
CA ALA A 314 3.63 -11.02 -13.30
C ALA A 314 4.61 -12.19 -13.01
N PRO A 315 5.38 -12.18 -11.89
CA PRO A 315 6.26 -13.29 -11.57
C PRO A 315 5.51 -14.61 -11.32
N ALA A 316 4.36 -14.55 -10.62
CA ALA A 316 3.56 -15.72 -10.31
C ALA A 316 2.95 -16.33 -11.58
N LEU A 317 2.38 -15.49 -12.45
CA LEU A 317 1.80 -15.99 -13.71
C LEU A 317 2.86 -16.53 -14.66
N ARG A 318 4.08 -15.96 -14.71
CA ARG A 318 5.18 -16.56 -15.48
C ARG A 318 5.48 -18.00 -15.08
N GLN A 319 5.37 -18.35 -13.79
CA GLN A 319 5.56 -19.74 -13.34
C GLN A 319 4.45 -20.66 -13.87
N VAL A 320 3.22 -20.16 -14.02
CA VAL A 320 2.12 -20.92 -14.66
C VAL A 320 2.43 -21.19 -16.13
N TRP A 321 2.90 -20.19 -16.87
CA TRP A 321 3.33 -20.36 -18.26
C TRP A 321 4.41 -21.44 -18.40
N TRP A 322 5.47 -21.39 -17.57
CA TRP A 322 6.57 -22.34 -17.62
C TRP A 322 6.13 -23.76 -17.25
N ARG A 323 5.16 -23.89 -16.38
CA ARG A 323 4.68 -25.19 -15.91
C ARG A 323 3.70 -25.86 -16.88
N HIS A 324 2.87 -25.05 -17.53
CA HIS A 324 1.70 -25.57 -18.26
C HIS A 324 1.70 -25.26 -19.77
N SER A 325 2.82 -24.80 -20.32
CA SER A 325 2.99 -24.67 -21.77
C SER A 325 4.37 -25.10 -22.23
N GLY A 326 4.48 -25.45 -23.50
CA GLY A 326 5.77 -25.72 -24.19
C GLY A 326 6.54 -24.45 -24.57
N SER A 327 6.01 -23.28 -24.27
CA SER A 327 6.62 -22.00 -24.65
C SER A 327 7.92 -21.74 -23.91
N LEU A 328 8.99 -21.39 -24.64
CA LEU A 328 10.29 -21.00 -24.08
C LEU A 328 10.39 -19.49 -23.81
N GLY A 329 9.35 -18.72 -24.12
CA GLY A 329 9.36 -17.28 -23.93
C GLY A 329 7.95 -16.71 -23.79
N VAL A 330 7.78 -15.81 -22.81
CA VAL A 330 6.56 -15.02 -22.60
C VAL A 330 6.92 -13.57 -22.81
N ARG A 331 6.20 -12.90 -23.70
CA ARG A 331 6.35 -11.47 -23.94
C ARG A 331 5.53 -10.71 -22.91
N GLU A 332 6.07 -9.60 -22.43
CA GLU A 332 5.38 -8.72 -21.50
C GLU A 332 5.33 -7.29 -22.07
N ALA A 333 4.18 -6.64 -21.90
CA ALA A 333 3.99 -5.24 -22.22
C ALA A 333 3.12 -4.58 -21.17
N LEU A 334 3.60 -3.48 -20.63
CA LEU A 334 2.80 -2.65 -19.72
C LEU A 334 1.82 -1.82 -20.55
N GLN A 335 0.55 -1.90 -20.20
CA GLN A 335 -0.53 -1.13 -20.79
C GLN A 335 -1.28 -0.37 -19.71
N GLN A 336 -2.14 0.53 -20.13
CA GLN A 336 -3.08 1.21 -19.26
C GLN A 336 -4.48 1.00 -19.79
N ARG A 337 -5.45 0.79 -18.90
CA ARG A 337 -6.86 0.73 -19.29
C ARG A 337 -7.69 1.72 -18.49
N TRP A 338 -8.64 2.33 -19.18
CA TRP A 338 -9.67 3.12 -18.55
C TRP A 338 -10.75 2.24 -17.97
N ILE A 339 -11.13 2.48 -16.73
CA ILE A 339 -12.21 1.77 -16.06
C ILE A 339 -13.23 2.74 -15.50
N LEU A 340 -14.50 2.34 -15.57
CA LEU A 340 -15.58 3.06 -14.91
C LEU A 340 -15.62 2.68 -13.43
N PRO A 341 -16.07 3.58 -12.56
CA PRO A 341 -16.38 3.25 -11.16
C PRO A 341 -17.38 2.11 -11.13
N ARG A 342 -17.05 1.07 -10.37
CA ARG A 342 -17.90 -0.13 -10.29
C ARG A 342 -18.10 -0.55 -8.84
N ARG A 343 -19.24 -1.17 -8.60
CA ARG A 343 -19.60 -1.76 -7.32
C ARG A 343 -20.26 -3.11 -7.54
N GLN A 344 -20.09 -4.00 -6.59
CA GLN A 344 -20.78 -5.27 -6.56
C GLN A 344 -21.79 -5.25 -5.41
N ALA A 345 -23.01 -5.70 -5.67
CA ALA A 345 -24.06 -5.86 -4.67
C ALA A 345 -24.80 -7.15 -4.92
N THR A 346 -25.38 -7.73 -3.88
CA THR A 346 -26.22 -8.92 -4.01
C THR A 346 -27.69 -8.49 -4.06
N LEU A 347 -28.36 -8.86 -5.14
CA LEU A 347 -29.80 -8.69 -5.33
C LEU A 347 -30.54 -9.94 -4.84
N ALA A 348 -31.46 -9.77 -3.91
CA ALA A 348 -32.37 -10.83 -3.52
C ALA A 348 -33.47 -10.96 -4.59
N THR A 349 -33.63 -12.14 -5.19
CA THR A 349 -34.67 -12.44 -6.14
C THR A 349 -35.56 -13.59 -5.62
N SER A 350 -36.73 -13.79 -6.22
CA SER A 350 -37.60 -14.93 -5.90
C SER A 350 -36.95 -16.30 -6.13
N LEU A 351 -35.89 -16.35 -6.93
CA LEU A 351 -35.15 -17.56 -7.27
C LEU A 351 -33.91 -17.77 -6.40
N GLY A 352 -33.49 -16.75 -5.63
CA GLY A 352 -32.31 -16.75 -4.79
C GLY A 352 -31.45 -15.50 -5.01
N PRO A 353 -30.35 -15.37 -4.27
CA PRO A 353 -29.45 -14.22 -4.39
C PRO A 353 -28.65 -14.26 -5.70
N VAL A 354 -28.46 -13.08 -6.31
CA VAL A 354 -27.68 -12.89 -7.53
C VAL A 354 -26.72 -11.72 -7.32
N ARG A 355 -25.46 -11.89 -7.62
CA ARG A 355 -24.47 -10.81 -7.61
C ARG A 355 -24.71 -9.93 -8.83
N ILE A 356 -24.71 -8.61 -8.58
CA ILE A 356 -24.92 -7.59 -9.61
C ILE A 356 -23.67 -6.69 -9.65
N LYS A 357 -23.06 -6.57 -10.82
CA LYS A 357 -22.05 -5.57 -11.10
C LYS A 357 -22.71 -4.28 -11.54
N TRP A 358 -22.46 -3.21 -10.80
CA TRP A 358 -22.88 -1.86 -11.12
C TRP A 358 -21.71 -1.06 -11.65
N ALA A 359 -21.86 -0.40 -12.78
CA ALA A 359 -20.90 0.55 -13.33
C ALA A 359 -21.55 1.93 -13.46
N ARG A 360 -20.87 2.97 -12.99
CA ARG A 360 -21.33 4.34 -13.14
C ARG A 360 -20.88 4.87 -14.49
N LEU A 361 -21.85 5.25 -15.32
CA LEU A 361 -21.57 5.84 -16.63
C LEU A 361 -21.16 7.32 -16.49
N PRO A 362 -20.48 7.89 -17.48
CA PRO A 362 -20.03 9.28 -17.44
C PRO A 362 -21.15 10.30 -17.19
N GLU A 363 -22.32 10.03 -17.71
CA GLU A 363 -23.53 10.85 -17.51
C GLU A 363 -24.18 10.69 -16.13
N GLY A 364 -23.53 9.96 -15.20
CA GLY A 364 -23.96 9.78 -13.82
C GLY A 364 -24.97 8.63 -13.58
N ARG A 365 -25.50 8.01 -14.64
CA ARG A 365 -26.39 6.85 -14.51
C ARG A 365 -25.62 5.60 -14.13
N TRP A 366 -26.30 4.69 -13.40
CA TRP A 366 -25.78 3.37 -13.11
C TRP A 366 -26.23 2.35 -14.15
N ARG A 367 -25.28 1.55 -14.63
CA ARG A 367 -25.55 0.35 -15.45
C ARG A 367 -25.36 -0.87 -14.57
N ALA A 368 -26.36 -1.74 -14.52
CA ALA A 368 -26.32 -2.98 -13.78
C ALA A 368 -26.15 -4.18 -14.71
N LYS A 369 -25.40 -5.20 -14.26
CA LYS A 369 -25.26 -6.48 -14.95
C LYS A 369 -25.20 -7.60 -13.92
N ALA A 370 -26.06 -8.61 -14.08
CA ALA A 370 -26.03 -9.81 -13.26
C ALA A 370 -24.82 -10.70 -13.62
N GLU A 371 -24.23 -11.36 -12.63
CA GLU A 371 -23.15 -12.32 -12.83
C GLU A 371 -23.65 -13.56 -13.57
N ALA A 372 -22.94 -13.90 -14.64
CA ALA A 372 -23.34 -15.01 -15.51
C ALA A 372 -23.33 -16.36 -14.80
N ASP A 373 -22.38 -16.57 -13.90
CA ASP A 373 -22.25 -17.81 -13.12
C ASP A 373 -23.43 -18.01 -12.17
N ASP A 374 -23.90 -16.92 -11.54
CA ASP A 374 -25.07 -16.97 -10.65
C ASP A 374 -26.34 -17.29 -11.44
N LEU A 375 -26.50 -16.66 -12.62
CA LEU A 375 -27.62 -16.98 -13.51
C LEU A 375 -27.59 -18.45 -13.96
N ALA A 376 -26.42 -18.96 -14.33
CA ALA A 376 -26.22 -20.35 -14.72
C ALA A 376 -26.48 -21.32 -13.57
N ALA A 377 -26.05 -20.97 -12.35
CA ALA A 377 -26.34 -21.77 -11.15
C ALA A 377 -27.84 -21.83 -10.84
N LEU A 378 -28.52 -20.69 -10.93
CA LEU A 378 -29.99 -20.64 -10.76
C LEU A 378 -30.74 -21.45 -11.84
N ALA A 379 -30.29 -21.34 -13.10
CA ALA A 379 -30.89 -22.11 -14.19
C ALA A 379 -30.82 -23.62 -13.93
N ARG A 380 -29.65 -24.12 -13.50
CA ARG A 380 -29.47 -25.54 -13.12
C ARG A 380 -30.30 -25.90 -11.90
N ARG A 381 -30.34 -25.07 -10.88
CA ARG A 381 -31.04 -25.33 -9.62
C ARG A 381 -32.56 -25.42 -9.81
N HIS A 382 -33.13 -24.56 -10.66
CA HIS A 382 -34.56 -24.46 -10.88
C HIS A 382 -35.03 -25.22 -12.13
N GLY A 383 -34.15 -25.83 -12.91
CA GLY A 383 -34.46 -26.53 -14.14
C GLY A 383 -35.06 -25.61 -15.22
N MET A 384 -34.73 -24.33 -15.21
CA MET A 384 -35.27 -23.31 -16.12
C MET A 384 -34.25 -22.95 -17.21
N ALA A 385 -34.72 -22.47 -18.34
CA ALA A 385 -33.87 -21.96 -19.38
C ALA A 385 -33.13 -20.68 -18.89
N LEU A 386 -31.85 -20.51 -19.25
CA LEU A 386 -31.02 -19.37 -18.83
C LEU A 386 -31.69 -18.02 -19.21
N GLY A 387 -32.34 -17.94 -20.37
CA GLY A 387 -33.07 -16.75 -20.82
C GLY A 387 -34.24 -16.37 -19.91
N GLN A 388 -34.97 -17.36 -19.38
CA GLN A 388 -36.05 -17.13 -18.42
C GLN A 388 -35.53 -16.61 -17.08
N ILE A 389 -34.42 -17.18 -16.56
CA ILE A 389 -33.76 -16.70 -15.36
C ILE A 389 -33.30 -15.26 -15.55
N ARG A 390 -32.70 -14.95 -16.71
CA ARG A 390 -32.21 -13.59 -17.01
C ARG A 390 -33.39 -12.59 -17.00
N ALA A 391 -34.50 -12.89 -17.64
CA ALA A 391 -35.66 -12.00 -17.66
C ALA A 391 -36.21 -11.72 -16.25
N LEU A 392 -36.33 -12.75 -15.39
CA LEU A 392 -36.77 -12.59 -14.01
C LEU A 392 -35.82 -11.76 -13.16
N VAL A 393 -34.55 -11.94 -13.36
CA VAL A 393 -33.52 -11.14 -12.66
C VAL A 393 -33.49 -9.68 -13.15
N GLU A 394 -33.70 -9.46 -14.45
CA GLU A 394 -33.81 -8.11 -15.04
C GLU A 394 -35.05 -7.37 -14.53
N GLU A 395 -36.17 -8.07 -14.38
CA GLU A 395 -37.39 -7.52 -13.79
C GLU A 395 -37.16 -7.13 -12.31
N ALA A 396 -36.55 -8.00 -11.52
CA ALA A 396 -36.21 -7.71 -10.14
C ALA A 396 -35.20 -6.55 -10.02
N LEU A 397 -34.25 -6.45 -10.96
CA LEU A 397 -33.28 -5.41 -11.03
C LEU A 397 -33.88 -4.04 -11.39
N ALA A 398 -34.89 -4.03 -12.29
CA ALA A 398 -35.61 -2.81 -12.65
C ALA A 398 -36.40 -2.22 -11.48
N ALA A 399 -36.82 -3.06 -10.53
CA ALA A 399 -37.50 -2.66 -9.30
C ALA A 399 -36.51 -2.25 -8.16
N ALA A 400 -35.24 -2.61 -8.29
CA ALA A 400 -34.23 -2.31 -7.29
C ALA A 400 -33.70 -0.89 -7.45
N ALA A 401 -33.52 -0.21 -6.32
CA ALA A 401 -32.83 1.10 -6.32
C ALA A 401 -31.34 0.93 -6.67
N ALA A 402 -30.80 1.84 -7.47
CA ALA A 402 -29.38 1.92 -7.71
C ALA A 402 -28.63 2.17 -6.37
N PRO A 403 -27.36 1.71 -6.24
CA PRO A 403 -26.58 1.95 -5.03
C PRO A 403 -26.52 3.44 -4.71
N GLN A 404 -26.87 3.82 -3.48
CA GLN A 404 -26.66 5.19 -3.01
C GLN A 404 -25.18 5.51 -2.98
N GLU A 405 -24.81 6.77 -3.17
CA GLU A 405 -23.45 7.24 -2.97
C GLU A 405 -23.09 7.06 -1.49
N SER A 406 -22.44 5.96 -1.14
CA SER A 406 -21.72 5.85 0.12
C SER A 406 -20.35 6.51 -0.03
N GLU A 407 -19.80 7.01 1.06
CA GLU A 407 -18.52 7.71 1.13
C GLU A 407 -17.39 6.96 0.40
N PRO A 408 -16.37 7.68 -0.12
CA PRO A 408 -15.23 7.06 -0.80
C PRO A 408 -14.43 6.22 0.20
N GLY A 409 -14.54 4.91 0.13
CA GLY A 409 -13.83 4.04 1.06
C GLY A 409 -14.17 2.55 0.98
N ASP A 410 -15.21 2.17 0.26
CA ASP A 410 -15.56 0.76 0.14
C ASP A 410 -14.61 0.04 -0.85
N PRO A 411 -13.85 -0.98 -0.40
CA PRO A 411 -12.88 -1.66 -1.25
C PRO A 411 -13.59 -2.37 -2.41
N ASP A 412 -13.02 -2.22 -3.61
CA ASP A 412 -13.43 -2.99 -4.80
C ASP A 412 -13.34 -4.50 -4.48
N PRO A 413 -14.45 -5.24 -4.45
CA PRO A 413 -14.46 -6.67 -4.11
C PRO A 413 -13.74 -7.55 -5.14
N ASP A 414 -13.50 -7.06 -6.35
CA ASP A 414 -12.69 -7.72 -7.39
C ASP A 414 -11.19 -7.36 -7.29
N ARG A 415 -10.80 -6.51 -6.33
CA ARG A 415 -9.39 -6.27 -6.05
C ARG A 415 -8.86 -7.47 -5.27
N PRO A 416 -7.97 -8.28 -5.83
CA PRO A 416 -7.40 -9.42 -5.11
C PRO A 416 -6.81 -8.93 -3.79
N ALA A 417 -7.28 -9.51 -2.69
CA ALA A 417 -6.80 -9.23 -1.35
C ALA A 417 -5.28 -9.34 -1.36
N ALA A 418 -4.59 -8.29 -0.92
CA ALA A 418 -3.16 -8.33 -0.68
C ALA A 418 -2.90 -9.51 0.26
N GLY A 419 -2.22 -10.55 -0.25
CA GLY A 419 -2.15 -11.90 0.28
C GLY A 419 -1.98 -11.99 1.79
N GLY A 420 -3.01 -12.49 2.44
CA GLY A 420 -2.91 -13.12 3.74
C GLY A 420 -2.49 -14.57 3.55
N SER A 421 -1.19 -14.86 3.67
CA SER A 421 -0.68 -16.22 3.69
C SER A 421 -0.97 -16.85 5.04
N GLY A 422 -2.14 -17.46 5.17
CA GLY A 422 -2.44 -18.43 6.23
C GLY A 422 -2.11 -19.83 5.77
N ALA A 423 -0.84 -20.21 5.76
CA ALA A 423 -0.41 -21.60 5.63
C ALA A 423 -0.15 -22.16 7.03
N SER A 424 -1.14 -22.84 7.58
CA SER A 424 -0.98 -23.80 8.67
C SER A 424 -0.15 -24.99 8.16
N ALA A 425 1.13 -25.01 8.49
CA ALA A 425 1.97 -26.21 8.33
C ALA A 425 1.94 -27.00 9.63
N ALA A 426 1.08 -28.01 9.70
CA ALA A 426 1.15 -29.05 10.66
C ALA A 426 2.44 -29.88 10.45
N GLY A 427 3.33 -29.88 11.43
CA GLY A 427 4.58 -30.62 11.40
C GLY A 427 4.35 -32.12 11.47
N ALA A 428 4.96 -32.85 10.55
CA ALA A 428 5.28 -34.27 10.69
C ALA A 428 6.80 -34.43 10.70
N ARG A 429 7.37 -34.61 11.87
CA ARG A 429 8.73 -35.11 12.04
C ARG A 429 8.77 -36.56 11.57
N ARG A 430 9.54 -36.82 10.51
CA ARG A 430 10.04 -38.17 10.21
C ARG A 430 11.53 -38.21 10.54
N SER A 431 11.84 -39.04 11.53
CA SER A 431 13.16 -39.54 11.79
C SER A 431 13.61 -40.46 10.66
N LEU A 432 14.82 -40.28 10.21
CA LEU A 432 15.56 -41.24 9.38
C LEU A 432 16.67 -41.89 10.22
N PRO A 433 16.98 -43.16 9.93
CA PRO A 433 18.00 -43.94 10.67
C PRO A 433 19.42 -43.47 10.39
#